data_f5fd873e22c4c2b69ecf71d3832b2c41
#
_entry.id   f5fd873e22c4c2b69ecf71d3832b2c41
#
_cell.length_a   1.000
_cell.length_b   1.000
_cell.length_c   1.000
_cell.angle_alpha   90.00
_cell.angle_beta   90.00
_cell.angle_gamma   90.00
#
_symmetry.space_group_name_H-M   'P 1'
#
loop_
_entity.id
_entity.type
_entity.pdbx_description
1 polymer ?
#
loop_
_entity_poly.entity_id
_entity_poly.type
_entity_poly.pdbx_seq_one_letter_code
_entity_poly.pdbx_strand_id
1 'polypeptide(L)' 'MTFYSKAVKILKENGKISISMIQRELGISYRKAVNVINKMKRRGLVSDDKKSGIYYIP' A
#
# COMPACT_ATOMS: atom_id res chain seq x y z
N MET A 1 6.14 -15.03 -4.49
CA MET A 1 5.85 -13.58 -4.55
C MET A 1 5.54 -13.05 -3.17
N THR A 2 6.05 -11.87 -2.90
CA THR A 2 5.85 -11.27 -1.59
C THR A 2 4.58 -10.42 -1.60
N PHE A 3 4.07 -10.15 -0.41
CA PHE A 3 2.93 -9.23 -0.28
C PHE A 3 3.30 -7.85 -0.81
N TYR A 4 4.54 -7.45 -0.62
CA TYR A 4 5.03 -6.17 -1.10
C TYR A 4 4.90 -6.06 -2.62
N SER A 5 5.35 -7.07 -3.35
CA SER A 5 5.25 -7.09 -4.82
C SER A 5 3.81 -6.94 -5.30
N LYS A 6 2.91 -7.68 -4.66
CA LYS A 6 1.49 -7.62 -5.01
C LYS A 6 0.90 -6.25 -4.73
N ALA A 7 1.29 -5.66 -3.60
CA ALA A 7 0.81 -4.33 -3.23
C ALA A 7 1.31 -3.27 -4.22
N VAL A 8 2.56 -3.37 -4.65
CA VAL A 8 3.11 -2.44 -5.64
C VAL A 8 2.32 -2.52 -6.94
N LYS A 9 1.95 -3.73 -7.35
CA LYS A 9 1.15 -3.91 -8.55
C LYS A 9 -0.21 -3.23 -8.40
N ILE A 10 -0.87 -3.41 -7.26
CA ILE A 10 -2.15 -2.76 -6.97
C ILE A 10 -2.02 -1.25 -7.05
N LEU A 11 -0.97 -0.71 -6.44
CA LEU A 11 -0.71 0.71 -6.46
C LEU A 11 -0.58 1.24 -7.89
N LYS A 12 0.19 0.55 -8.71
CA LYS A 12 0.43 0.97 -10.10
C LYS A 12 -0.85 0.91 -10.93
N GLU A 13 -1.65 -0.11 -10.70
CA GLU A 13 -2.91 -0.29 -11.45
C GLU A 13 -3.96 0.76 -11.10
N ASN A 14 -3.98 1.20 -9.85
CA ASN A 14 -5.01 2.11 -9.36
C ASN A 14 -4.54 3.55 -9.15
N GLY A 15 -3.23 3.77 -9.12
CA GLY A 15 -2.66 5.08 -8.84
C GLY A 15 -2.75 5.48 -7.37
N LYS A 16 -3.27 4.59 -6.54
CA LYS A 16 -3.44 4.84 -5.11
C LYS A 16 -3.56 3.51 -4.38
N ILE A 17 -3.37 3.55 -3.06
CA ILE A 17 -3.50 2.36 -2.24
C ILE A 17 -3.92 2.75 -0.83
N SER A 18 -4.59 1.85 -0.14
CA SER A 18 -4.94 2.05 1.26
C SER A 18 -4.71 0.76 2.02
N ILE A 19 -4.65 0.86 3.36
CA ILE A 19 -4.49 -0.33 4.18
C ILE A 19 -5.66 -1.27 3.97
N SER A 20 -6.88 -0.73 3.87
CA SER A 20 -8.08 -1.54 3.61
C SER A 20 -7.98 -2.31 2.30
N MET A 21 -7.49 -1.65 1.25
CA MET A 21 -7.32 -2.29 -0.05
C MET A 21 -6.35 -3.46 0.05
N ILE A 22 -5.23 -3.25 0.72
CA ILE A 22 -4.22 -4.29 0.88
C ILE A 22 -4.79 -5.47 1.65
N GLN A 23 -5.50 -5.21 2.74
CA GLN A 23 -6.11 -6.27 3.53
C GLN A 23 -7.09 -7.09 2.71
N ARG A 24 -7.93 -6.41 1.96
CA ARG A 24 -8.95 -7.08 1.15
C ARG A 24 -8.35 -7.86 -0.02
N GLU A 25 -7.42 -7.23 -0.74
CA GLU A 25 -6.85 -7.84 -1.94
C GLU A 25 -5.87 -8.97 -1.64
N LEU A 26 -5.11 -8.82 -0.56
CA LEU A 26 -4.08 -9.80 -0.22
C LEU A 26 -4.47 -10.74 0.90
N GLY A 27 -5.58 -10.46 1.59
CA GLY A 27 -6.04 -11.30 2.68
C GLY A 27 -5.08 -11.34 3.87
N ILE A 28 -4.43 -10.21 4.18
CA ILE A 28 -3.47 -10.15 5.27
C ILE A 28 -3.98 -9.28 6.41
N SER A 29 -3.32 -9.38 7.56
CA SER A 29 -3.72 -8.63 8.75
C SER A 29 -3.42 -7.14 8.59
N TYR A 30 -4.08 -6.35 9.41
CA TYR A 30 -3.87 -4.90 9.46
C TYR A 30 -2.38 -4.57 9.67
N ARG A 31 -1.75 -5.25 10.62
CA ARG A 31 -0.34 -5.01 10.93
C ARG A 31 0.57 -5.26 9.73
N LYS A 32 0.33 -6.37 9.02
CA LYS A 32 1.12 -6.67 7.84
C LYS A 32 0.88 -5.65 6.74
N ALA A 33 -0.35 -5.20 6.58
CA ALA A 33 -0.69 -4.18 5.60
C ALA A 33 0.03 -2.86 5.93
N VAL A 34 0.05 -2.48 7.21
CA VAL A 34 0.78 -1.28 7.64
C VAL A 34 2.26 -1.39 7.33
N ASN A 35 2.84 -2.56 7.57
CA ASN A 35 4.27 -2.78 7.28
C ASN A 35 4.56 -2.63 5.80
N VAL A 36 3.67 -3.13 4.94
CA VAL A 36 3.82 -3.01 3.49
C VAL A 36 3.78 -1.54 3.08
N ILE A 37 2.81 -0.77 3.60
CA ILE A 37 2.70 0.65 3.30
C ILE A 37 3.95 1.40 3.76
N ASN A 38 4.44 1.11 4.97
CA ASN A 38 5.64 1.77 5.49
C ASN A 38 6.84 1.51 4.61
N LYS A 39 6.96 0.29 4.08
CA LYS A 39 8.05 -0.03 3.17
C LYS A 39 7.93 0.76 1.86
N MET A 40 6.73 0.91 1.36
CA MET A 40 6.48 1.72 0.16
C MET A 40 6.86 3.18 0.39
N LYS A 41 6.52 3.72 1.56
CA LYS A 41 6.89 5.10 1.91
C LYS A 41 8.41 5.27 1.93
N ARG A 42 9.11 4.33 2.54
CA ARG A 42 10.58 4.41 2.62
C ARG A 42 11.23 4.36 1.26
N ARG A 43 10.59 3.72 0.30
CA ARG A 43 11.12 3.61 -1.07
C ARG A 43 10.61 4.71 -1.99
N GLY A 44 9.80 5.63 -1.44
CA GLY A 44 9.29 6.75 -2.22
C GLY A 44 8.22 6.38 -3.22
N LEU A 45 7.59 5.23 -3.06
CA LEU A 45 6.54 4.79 -3.98
C LEU A 45 5.20 5.46 -3.70
N VAL A 46 4.96 5.87 -2.47
CA VAL A 46 3.73 6.57 -2.09
C VAL A 46 4.08 7.79 -1.26
N SER A 47 3.20 8.76 -1.29
CA SER A 47 3.34 9.97 -0.48
C SER A 47 3.09 9.64 0.99
N ASP A 48 3.80 10.34 1.89
CA ASP A 48 3.53 10.26 3.32
C ASP A 48 2.22 10.93 3.68
N ASP A 49 1.75 11.79 2.79
CA ASP A 49 0.60 12.63 3.03
C ASP A 49 -0.66 11.90 2.62
N LYS A 50 -1.30 11.24 3.56
CA LYS A 50 -2.51 10.48 3.28
C LYS A 50 -3.75 11.34 3.51
N LYS A 51 -4.76 11.14 2.66
CA LYS A 51 -6.07 11.75 2.84
C LYS A 51 -7.09 10.64 2.93
N SER A 52 -7.89 10.65 4.00
CA SER A 52 -8.91 9.63 4.24
C SER A 52 -8.35 8.21 4.21
N GLY A 53 -7.11 8.04 4.68
CA GLY A 53 -6.48 6.73 4.74
C GLY A 53 -5.97 6.22 3.40
N ILE A 54 -5.96 7.05 2.38
CA ILE A 54 -5.49 6.67 1.05
C ILE A 54 -4.14 7.30 0.76
N TYR A 55 -3.23 6.50 0.21
CA TYR A 55 -1.89 6.95 -0.18
C TYR A 55 -1.81 6.99 -1.69
N TYR A 56 -1.26 8.07 -2.22
CA TYR A 56 -1.17 8.28 -3.67
C TYR A 56 0.28 8.22 -4.14
N ILE A 57 0.45 7.96 -5.43
CA ILE A 57 1.78 8.05 -6.05
C ILE A 57 2.19 9.52 -5.99
N PRO A 58 3.43 9.82 -5.54
CA PRO A 58 3.89 11.20 -5.41
C PRO A 58 3.87 11.98 -6.70
#